data_22b16c5860ac1b89c5152df66b69e32d
#
_entry.id   22b16c5860ac1b89c5152df66b69e32d
#
_cell.length_a   1.000
_cell.length_b   1.000
_cell.length_c   1.000
_cell.angle_alpha   90.00
_cell.angle_beta   90.00
_cell.angle_gamma   90.00
#
_symmetry.space_group_name_H-M   'P 1'
#
loop_
_entity.id
_entity.type
_entity.pdbx_description
1 polymer ?
#
loop_
_entity_poly.entity_id
_entity_poly.type
_entity_poly.pdbx_seq_one_letter_code
_entity_poly.pdbx_strand_id
1 'polypeptide(L)'
;MRHKILGMTMGLALVTGQFCPAAEKGPKPDVGVGRIAWFDITTTNLALSKEFYGKLFDWEFTSLKGTNLAAEIVSRGTGIGTLRVAEGKINPYNGVVYVQVADIQASSQKAKDLGGTVVPGFPFNLYDGAGAISLVVDPAGHPIGMYSRTPMVKAAASGK
;
A
#
# COMPACT_ATOMS: atom_id res chain seq x y z
N MET A 1 -27.26 -57.51 -44.12
CA MET A 1 -27.44 -56.14 -43.57
C MET A 1 -26.52 -55.95 -42.35
N ARG A 2 -25.47 -55.14 -42.49
CA ARG A 2 -24.45 -54.92 -41.45
C ARG A 2 -24.72 -53.56 -40.82
N HIS A 3 -25.10 -53.52 -39.56
CA HIS A 3 -25.27 -52.29 -38.78
C HIS A 3 -23.90 -51.86 -38.24
N LYS A 4 -23.43 -50.67 -38.64
CA LYS A 4 -22.26 -50.03 -38.05
C LYS A 4 -22.72 -49.22 -36.81
N ILE A 5 -22.19 -49.59 -35.66
CA ILE A 5 -22.34 -48.83 -34.43
C ILE A 5 -21.25 -47.79 -34.42
N LEU A 6 -21.66 -46.51 -34.41
CA LEU A 6 -20.77 -45.35 -34.33
C LEU A 6 -20.52 -45.02 -32.84
N GLY A 7 -19.32 -45.35 -32.34
CA GLY A 7 -18.92 -45.04 -30.97
C GLY A 7 -18.60 -43.53 -30.83
N MET A 8 -19.34 -42.86 -29.95
CA MET A 8 -19.17 -41.47 -29.59
C MET A 8 -18.23 -41.38 -28.37
N THR A 9 -16.97 -41.07 -28.58
CA THR A 9 -16.01 -40.81 -27.50
C THR A 9 -16.23 -39.43 -26.95
N MET A 10 -16.70 -39.35 -25.72
CA MET A 10 -16.90 -38.14 -24.94
C MET A 10 -15.54 -37.73 -24.36
N GLY A 11 -14.89 -36.76 -24.95
CA GLY A 11 -13.64 -36.17 -24.46
C GLY A 11 -13.88 -35.32 -23.20
N LEU A 12 -13.36 -35.80 -22.08
CA LEU A 12 -13.35 -35.07 -20.81
C LEU A 12 -12.25 -34.00 -20.87
N ALA A 13 -12.62 -32.75 -21.10
CA ALA A 13 -11.70 -31.61 -21.02
C ALA A 13 -11.38 -31.34 -19.55
N LEU A 14 -10.17 -31.69 -19.12
CA LEU A 14 -9.63 -31.24 -17.84
C LEU A 14 -9.37 -29.71 -17.94
N VAL A 15 -10.22 -28.92 -17.28
CA VAL A 15 -9.94 -27.52 -17.02
C VAL A 15 -8.91 -27.46 -15.89
N THR A 16 -7.63 -27.36 -16.27
CA THR A 16 -6.56 -27.02 -15.32
C THR A 16 -6.72 -25.55 -14.94
N GLY A 17 -7.37 -25.30 -13.80
CA GLY A 17 -7.39 -23.98 -13.20
C GLY A 17 -5.95 -23.55 -12.91
N GLN A 18 -5.44 -22.57 -13.66
CA GLN A 18 -4.19 -21.90 -13.33
C GLN A 18 -4.40 -21.16 -12.01
N PHE A 19 -3.85 -21.73 -10.95
CA PHE A 19 -3.68 -21.04 -9.67
C PHE A 19 -2.64 -19.95 -9.92
N CYS A 20 -3.09 -18.71 -10.11
CA CYS A 20 -2.19 -17.55 -10.03
C CYS A 20 -1.75 -17.43 -8.57
N PRO A 21 -0.47 -17.66 -8.21
CA PRO A 21 -0.01 -17.40 -6.87
C PRO A 21 -0.23 -15.92 -6.59
N ALA A 22 -0.86 -15.61 -5.43
CA ALA A 22 -0.92 -14.25 -4.94
C ALA A 22 0.51 -13.70 -4.90
N ALA A 23 0.77 -12.61 -5.61
CA ALA A 23 2.07 -11.99 -5.66
C ALA A 23 2.53 -11.70 -4.22
N GLU A 24 3.69 -12.23 -3.83
CA GLU A 24 4.32 -11.90 -2.56
C GLU A 24 4.49 -10.37 -2.52
N LYS A 25 3.90 -9.73 -1.49
CA LYS A 25 4.05 -8.30 -1.29
C LYS A 25 5.47 -8.01 -0.82
N GLY A 26 6.37 -7.89 -1.77
CA GLY A 26 7.70 -7.35 -1.56
C GLY A 26 7.67 -5.84 -1.27
N PRO A 27 8.84 -5.24 -1.01
CA PRO A 27 8.92 -3.79 -0.84
C PRO A 27 8.39 -3.08 -2.09
N LYS A 28 7.75 -1.93 -1.88
CA LYS A 28 7.21 -1.11 -2.97
C LYS A 28 8.28 -0.74 -4.00
N PRO A 29 7.90 -0.43 -5.26
CA PRO A 29 8.84 -0.06 -6.30
C PRO A 29 9.82 1.01 -5.82
N ASP A 30 11.08 0.93 -6.23
CA ASP A 30 12.08 1.94 -5.95
C ASP A 30 11.86 3.13 -6.90
N VAL A 31 11.32 4.21 -6.38
CA VAL A 31 11.14 5.45 -7.14
C VAL A 31 12.32 6.39 -7.02
N GLY A 32 13.27 6.09 -6.14
CA GLY A 32 14.44 6.90 -5.84
C GLY A 32 14.22 7.86 -4.67
N VAL A 33 15.32 8.14 -3.95
CA VAL A 33 15.32 9.05 -2.81
C VAL A 33 14.85 10.46 -3.22
N GLY A 34 14.01 11.08 -2.40
CA GLY A 34 13.45 12.40 -2.64
C GLY A 34 12.23 12.42 -3.55
N ARG A 35 11.83 11.30 -4.14
CA ARG A 35 10.63 11.19 -4.99
C ARG A 35 9.41 10.72 -4.22
N ILE A 36 8.22 11.06 -4.73
CA ILE A 36 6.94 10.60 -4.16
C ILE A 36 6.81 9.10 -4.41
N ALA A 37 6.70 8.33 -3.33
CA ALA A 37 6.58 6.87 -3.37
C ALA A 37 5.13 6.39 -3.20
N TRP A 38 4.29 7.17 -2.51
CA TRP A 38 2.96 6.74 -2.09
C TRP A 38 2.07 7.94 -1.77
N PHE A 39 0.75 7.75 -1.81
CA PHE A 39 -0.20 8.72 -1.30
C PHE A 39 -1.37 8.02 -0.62
N ASP A 40 -2.00 8.71 0.33
CA ASP A 40 -3.23 8.29 0.97
C ASP A 40 -4.39 9.19 0.53
N ILE A 41 -5.54 8.59 0.26
CA ILE A 41 -6.82 9.27 0.14
C ILE A 41 -7.68 8.81 1.31
N THR A 42 -8.31 9.74 2.00
CA THR A 42 -9.29 9.43 3.04
C THR A 42 -10.70 9.66 2.51
N THR A 43 -11.64 8.81 2.92
CA THR A 43 -13.03 8.88 2.51
C THR A 43 -13.97 8.55 3.68
N THR A 44 -15.20 8.99 3.61
CA THR A 44 -16.28 8.55 4.51
C THR A 44 -16.99 7.31 4.02
N ASN A 45 -16.82 6.95 2.72
CA ASN A 45 -17.47 5.78 2.12
C ASN A 45 -16.53 5.10 1.11
N LEU A 46 -15.94 4.00 1.58
CA LEU A 46 -14.93 3.26 0.80
C LEU A 46 -15.51 2.72 -0.53
N ALA A 47 -16.76 2.23 -0.50
CA ALA A 47 -17.38 1.62 -1.68
C ALA A 47 -17.63 2.66 -2.79
N LEU A 48 -18.23 3.80 -2.44
CA LEU A 48 -18.48 4.89 -3.38
C LEU A 48 -17.18 5.46 -3.96
N SER A 49 -16.16 5.63 -3.12
CA SER A 49 -14.87 6.14 -3.60
C SER A 49 -14.14 5.17 -4.52
N LYS A 50 -14.20 3.85 -4.23
CA LYS A 50 -13.66 2.82 -5.14
C LYS A 50 -14.35 2.87 -6.51
N GLU A 51 -15.68 2.95 -6.52
CA GLU A 51 -16.44 3.04 -7.75
C GLU A 51 -16.08 4.31 -8.54
N PHE A 52 -16.03 5.47 -7.87
CA PHE A 52 -15.69 6.74 -8.48
C PHE A 52 -14.29 6.75 -9.11
N TYR A 53 -13.26 6.43 -8.32
CA TYR A 53 -11.87 6.46 -8.80
C TYR A 53 -11.59 5.34 -9.79
N GLY A 54 -12.22 4.16 -9.64
CA GLY A 54 -12.12 3.07 -10.60
C GLY A 54 -12.63 3.48 -11.97
N LYS A 55 -13.79 4.14 -12.04
CA LYS A 55 -14.37 4.63 -13.30
C LYS A 55 -13.61 5.83 -13.89
N LEU A 56 -13.05 6.69 -13.04
CA LEU A 56 -12.40 7.93 -13.48
C LEU A 56 -10.97 7.70 -13.97
N PHE A 57 -10.23 6.81 -13.30
CA PHE A 57 -8.78 6.63 -13.51
C PHE A 57 -8.37 5.22 -13.92
N ASP A 58 -9.32 4.30 -14.10
CA ASP A 58 -9.07 2.86 -14.27
C ASP A 58 -8.21 2.26 -13.13
N TRP A 59 -8.39 2.78 -11.91
CA TRP A 59 -7.72 2.24 -10.76
C TRP A 59 -8.41 0.99 -10.23
N GLU A 60 -7.59 0.00 -9.88
CA GLU A 60 -8.03 -1.21 -9.18
C GLU A 60 -7.81 -1.05 -7.67
N PHE A 61 -8.57 -1.81 -6.87
CA PHE A 61 -8.50 -1.73 -5.42
C PHE A 61 -8.33 -3.12 -4.83
N THR A 62 -7.17 -3.35 -4.19
CA THR A 62 -6.86 -4.61 -3.51
C THR A 62 -7.11 -4.47 -2.01
N SER A 63 -7.81 -5.45 -1.42
CA SER A 63 -8.05 -5.46 0.02
C SER A 63 -6.76 -5.59 0.80
N LEU A 64 -6.60 -4.80 1.86
CA LEU A 64 -5.48 -4.92 2.78
C LEU A 64 -5.78 -6.00 3.83
N LYS A 65 -4.75 -6.79 4.16
CA LYS A 65 -4.86 -7.84 5.16
C LYS A 65 -5.17 -7.24 6.54
N GLY A 66 -6.18 -7.80 7.20
CA GLY A 66 -6.54 -7.42 8.57
C GLY A 66 -7.46 -6.19 8.70
N THR A 67 -7.93 -5.61 7.59
CA THR A 67 -8.87 -4.49 7.65
C THR A 67 -9.84 -4.48 6.46
N ASN A 68 -11.09 -4.08 6.72
CA ASN A 68 -12.09 -3.74 5.72
C ASN A 68 -12.29 -2.22 5.55
N LEU A 69 -11.50 -1.42 6.29
CA LEU A 69 -11.57 0.04 6.30
C LEU A 69 -10.58 0.70 5.34
N ALA A 70 -9.78 -0.09 4.65
CA ALA A 70 -8.81 0.42 3.69
C ALA A 70 -8.60 -0.54 2.51
N ALA A 71 -8.13 0.02 1.41
CA ALA A 71 -7.71 -0.73 0.23
C ALA A 71 -6.46 -0.11 -0.39
N GLU A 72 -5.60 -0.92 -0.94
CA GLU A 72 -4.49 -0.46 -1.76
C GLU A 72 -5.04 0.02 -3.11
N ILE A 73 -4.56 1.17 -3.57
CA ILE A 73 -4.83 1.70 -4.90
C ILE A 73 -3.78 1.14 -5.84
N VAL A 74 -4.25 0.45 -6.88
CA VAL A 74 -3.38 -0.17 -7.89
C VAL A 74 -3.63 0.51 -9.23
N SER A 75 -2.56 0.94 -9.88
CA SER A 75 -2.60 1.48 -11.24
C SER A 75 -1.67 0.67 -12.13
N ARG A 76 -2.22 0.08 -13.20
CA ARG A 76 -1.47 -0.75 -14.17
C ARG A 76 -0.63 -1.84 -13.49
N GLY A 77 -1.23 -2.54 -12.53
CA GLY A 77 -0.58 -3.62 -11.78
C GLY A 77 0.40 -3.16 -10.70
N THR A 78 0.57 -1.86 -10.48
CA THR A 78 1.47 -1.31 -9.44
C THR A 78 0.67 -0.62 -8.35
N GLY A 79 0.94 -0.97 -7.09
CA GLY A 79 0.39 -0.27 -5.94
C GLY A 79 0.98 1.14 -5.84
N ILE A 80 0.13 2.15 -5.79
CA ILE A 80 0.52 3.57 -5.80
C ILE A 80 0.02 4.35 -4.60
N GLY A 81 -0.96 3.86 -3.87
CA GLY A 81 -1.57 4.59 -2.77
C GLY A 81 -2.48 3.73 -1.91
N THR A 82 -3.07 4.36 -0.90
CA THR A 82 -4.08 3.78 -0.03
C THR A 82 -5.34 4.63 -0.06
N LEU A 83 -6.48 3.99 -0.22
CA LEU A 83 -7.79 4.57 0.05
C LEU A 83 -8.29 4.01 1.38
N ARG A 84 -8.61 4.88 2.35
CA ARG A 84 -9.02 4.46 3.69
C ARG A 84 -10.17 5.28 4.24
N VAL A 85 -10.98 4.65 5.08
CA VAL A 85 -12.04 5.35 5.83
C VAL A 85 -11.38 6.26 6.87
N ALA A 86 -11.79 7.54 6.87
CA ALA A 86 -11.38 8.49 7.89
C ALA A 86 -12.14 8.23 9.19
N GLU A 87 -11.42 8.27 10.31
CA GLU A 87 -12.05 8.38 11.63
C GLU A 87 -12.35 9.86 11.90
N GLY A 88 -13.64 10.19 12.09
CA GLY A 88 -14.08 11.56 12.39
C GLY A 88 -14.37 12.42 11.16
N LYS A 89 -14.22 13.74 11.30
CA LYS A 89 -14.49 14.69 10.21
C LYS A 89 -13.37 14.65 9.18
N ILE A 90 -13.74 14.52 7.91
CA ILE A 90 -12.79 14.73 6.81
C ILE A 90 -12.40 16.21 6.78
N ASN A 91 -11.11 16.46 6.94
CA ASN A 91 -10.52 17.77 6.74
C ASN A 91 -10.31 17.99 5.22
N PRO A 92 -10.47 19.19 4.64
CA PRO A 92 -10.26 19.43 3.21
C PRO A 92 -8.86 19.04 2.69
N TYR A 93 -7.90 18.81 3.56
CA TYR A 93 -6.55 18.32 3.22
C TYR A 93 -6.33 16.85 3.61
N ASN A 94 -7.34 16.01 3.41
CA ASN A 94 -7.28 14.59 3.76
C ASN A 94 -6.51 13.75 2.74
N GLY A 95 -5.23 13.73 2.90
CA GLY A 95 -4.32 12.88 2.17
C GLY A 95 -2.89 13.18 2.59
N VAL A 96 -2.05 12.15 2.63
CA VAL A 96 -0.63 12.29 2.93
C VAL A 96 0.16 11.76 1.74
N VAL A 97 1.11 12.57 1.29
CA VAL A 97 2.09 12.16 0.29
C VAL A 97 3.33 11.66 1.01
N TYR A 98 3.84 10.50 0.61
CA TYR A 98 5.05 9.90 1.18
C TYR A 98 6.22 10.04 0.22
N VAL A 99 7.28 10.69 0.69
CA VAL A 99 8.55 10.82 -0.03
C VAL A 99 9.47 9.67 0.35
N GLN A 100 10.08 9.03 -0.64
CA GLN A 100 11.04 7.97 -0.38
C GLN A 100 12.32 8.52 0.21
N VAL A 101 12.79 7.89 1.29
CA VAL A 101 14.06 8.21 1.96
C VAL A 101 14.93 6.95 2.06
N ALA A 102 16.24 7.15 2.18
CA ALA A 102 17.18 6.02 2.32
C ALA A 102 17.07 5.36 3.69
N ASP A 103 16.97 6.16 4.74
CA ASP A 103 16.90 5.73 6.14
C ASP A 103 15.81 6.53 6.86
N ILE A 104 14.83 5.82 7.39
CA ILE A 104 13.67 6.44 8.04
C ILE A 104 14.01 7.07 9.39
N GLN A 105 14.93 6.46 10.15
CA GLN A 105 15.33 6.96 11.45
C GLN A 105 16.19 8.22 11.32
N ALA A 106 17.20 8.17 10.45
CA ALA A 106 18.05 9.32 10.16
C ALA A 106 17.25 10.49 9.58
N SER A 107 16.30 10.22 8.67
CA SER A 107 15.44 11.24 8.08
C SER A 107 14.46 11.84 9.09
N SER A 108 13.92 11.02 9.99
CA SER A 108 13.06 11.50 11.08
C SER A 108 13.84 12.39 12.07
N GLN A 109 15.08 12.02 12.38
CA GLN A 109 15.94 12.86 13.22
C GLN A 109 16.28 14.18 12.52
N LYS A 110 16.68 14.13 11.25
CA LYS A 110 16.94 15.32 10.45
C LYS A 110 15.73 16.26 10.38
N ALA A 111 14.51 15.72 10.26
CA ALA A 111 13.31 16.54 10.28
C ALA A 111 13.16 17.31 11.61
N LYS A 112 13.45 16.68 12.76
CA LYS A 112 13.47 17.35 14.07
C LYS A 112 14.53 18.44 14.14
N ASP A 113 15.74 18.14 13.65
CA ASP A 113 16.86 19.09 13.65
C ASP A 113 16.57 20.33 12.81
N LEU A 114 15.69 20.18 11.80
CA LEU A 114 15.19 21.28 10.95
C LEU A 114 13.94 21.99 11.50
N GLY A 115 13.54 21.70 12.74
CA GLY A 115 12.41 22.34 13.40
C GLY A 115 11.05 21.69 13.13
N GLY A 116 11.02 20.56 12.44
CA GLY A 116 9.80 19.75 12.26
C GLY A 116 9.49 18.90 13.47
N THR A 117 8.29 18.36 13.50
CA THR A 117 7.82 17.47 14.58
C THR A 117 7.47 16.08 14.01
N VAL A 118 8.06 15.02 14.58
CA VAL A 118 7.65 13.65 14.27
C VAL A 118 6.37 13.34 15.05
N VAL A 119 5.34 12.88 14.36
CA VAL A 119 4.05 12.54 14.96
C VAL A 119 4.23 11.37 15.94
N PRO A 120 3.60 11.39 17.13
CA PRO A 120 3.67 10.30 18.10
C PRO A 120 3.31 8.94 17.46
N GLY A 121 4.07 7.89 17.81
CA GLY A 121 3.92 6.55 17.23
C GLY A 121 4.72 6.30 15.96
N PHE A 122 5.35 7.32 15.37
CA PHE A 122 6.25 7.20 14.24
C PHE A 122 7.72 7.37 14.65
N PRO A 123 8.67 6.80 13.86
CA PRO A 123 8.48 5.89 12.74
C PRO A 123 8.13 4.46 13.17
N PHE A 124 7.55 3.67 12.27
CA PHE A 124 7.31 2.24 12.48
C PHE A 124 7.52 1.41 11.21
N ASN A 125 7.80 0.12 11.40
CA ASN A 125 7.94 -0.83 10.30
C ASN A 125 6.56 -1.24 9.76
N LEU A 126 6.44 -1.30 8.45
CA LEU A 126 5.29 -1.89 7.77
C LEU A 126 5.29 -3.42 7.92
N TYR A 127 4.12 -4.03 7.75
CA TYR A 127 3.98 -5.48 7.77
C TYR A 127 4.73 -6.13 6.61
N ASP A 128 5.09 -7.39 6.79
CA ASP A 128 5.70 -8.25 5.76
C ASP A 128 6.98 -7.69 5.13
N GLY A 129 7.76 -6.91 5.89
CA GLY A 129 9.02 -6.36 5.42
C GLY A 129 8.87 -5.27 4.34
N ALA A 130 7.68 -4.71 4.16
CA ALA A 130 7.39 -3.70 3.15
C ALA A 130 8.09 -2.34 3.38
N GLY A 131 9.01 -2.26 4.34
CA GLY A 131 9.77 -1.07 4.68
C GLY A 131 9.33 -0.41 5.98
N ALA A 132 9.58 0.88 6.11
CA ALA A 132 9.18 1.69 7.26
C ALA A 132 8.60 3.03 6.84
N ILE A 133 7.72 3.60 7.66
CA ILE A 133 7.13 4.91 7.42
C ILE A 133 7.33 5.82 8.62
N SER A 134 7.35 7.12 8.34
CA SER A 134 7.28 8.19 9.33
C SER A 134 6.31 9.27 8.86
N LEU A 135 5.66 9.92 9.80
CA LEU A 135 4.85 11.10 9.56
C LEU A 135 5.46 12.27 10.33
N VAL A 136 5.73 13.35 9.65
CA VAL A 136 6.28 14.56 10.22
C VAL A 136 5.40 15.76 9.89
N VAL A 137 5.41 16.74 10.76
CA VAL A 137 4.78 18.05 10.55
C VAL A 137 5.89 19.06 10.36
N ASP A 138 5.86 19.83 9.29
CA ASP A 138 6.84 20.88 9.03
C ASP A 138 6.71 22.04 10.03
N PRO A 139 7.67 22.98 10.08
CA PRO A 139 7.59 24.13 10.99
C PRO A 139 6.36 25.04 10.77
N ALA A 140 5.71 24.96 9.61
CA ALA A 140 4.50 25.73 9.30
C ALA A 140 3.20 24.98 9.61
N GLY A 141 3.30 23.70 10.08
CA GLY A 141 2.16 22.89 10.50
C GLY A 141 1.60 21.96 9.43
N HIS A 142 2.30 21.76 8.29
CA HIS A 142 1.83 20.88 7.22
C HIS A 142 2.37 19.45 7.39
N PRO A 143 1.51 18.40 7.37
CA PRO A 143 1.95 17.02 7.48
C PRO A 143 2.49 16.47 6.17
N ILE A 144 3.62 15.75 6.24
CA ILE A 144 4.19 14.99 5.13
C ILE A 144 4.67 13.62 5.62
N GLY A 145 4.50 12.60 4.80
CA GLY A 145 4.98 11.26 5.06
C GLY A 145 6.39 11.04 4.50
N MET A 146 7.13 10.15 5.16
CA MET A 146 8.37 9.58 4.65
C MET A 146 8.25 8.07 4.58
N TYR A 147 8.83 7.45 3.57
CA TYR A 147 8.85 6.02 3.36
C TYR A 147 10.26 5.54 3.08
N SER A 148 10.71 4.52 3.80
CA SER A 148 11.94 3.78 3.51
C SER A 148 11.61 2.37 3.06
N ARG A 149 12.24 1.90 1.98
CA ARG A 149 12.13 0.50 1.53
C ARG A 149 12.77 -0.47 2.53
N THR A 150 13.75 0.02 3.29
CA THR A 150 14.44 -0.77 4.32
C THR A 150 13.70 -0.62 5.64
N PRO A 151 13.25 -1.73 6.26
CA PRO A 151 12.70 -1.69 7.61
C PRO A 151 13.75 -1.20 8.61
N MET A 152 13.29 -0.58 9.70
CA MET A 152 14.17 -0.27 10.83
C MET A 152 14.70 -1.56 11.46
N VAL A 153 16.00 -1.60 11.72
CA VAL A 153 16.59 -2.65 12.53
C VAL A 153 16.09 -2.49 13.97
N LYS A 154 15.49 -3.53 14.54
CA LYS A 154 15.18 -3.53 15.98
C LYS A 154 16.51 -3.37 16.72
N ALA A 155 16.65 -2.32 17.52
CA ALA A 155 17.76 -2.24 18.45
C ALA A 155 17.76 -3.55 19.27
N ALA A 156 18.89 -4.25 19.26
CA ALA A 156 19.05 -5.42 20.12
C ALA A 156 18.72 -4.97 21.55
N ALA A 157 17.75 -5.64 22.19
CA ALA A 157 17.43 -5.37 23.57
C ALA A 157 18.73 -5.52 24.35
N SER A 158 19.26 -4.41 24.85
CA SER A 158 20.41 -4.44 25.77
C SER A 158 19.91 -5.16 27.02
N GLY A 159 20.22 -6.46 27.10
CA GLY A 159 19.95 -7.26 28.27
C GLY A 159 20.63 -6.58 29.49
N LYS A 160 19.82 -6.27 30.47
CA LYS A 160 20.28 -6.09 31.86
C LYS A 160 19.99 -7.35 32.62
#